data_111a9bb828838defb616cd796e228a18
#
_entry.id   111a9bb828838defb616cd796e228a18
#
_cell.length_a   1.000
_cell.length_b   1.000
_cell.length_c   1.000
_cell.angle_alpha   90.00
_cell.angle_beta   90.00
_cell.angle_gamma   90.00
#
_symmetry.space_group_name_H-M   'P 1'
#
loop_
_entity.id
_entity.type
_entity.pdbx_description
1 polymer ?
#
loop_
_entity_poly.entity_id
_entity_poly.type
_entity_poly.pdbx_seq_one_letter_code
_entity_poly.pdbx_strand_id
1 'polypeptide(L)'
;MCGRYNIVDSLEVRALLTMLGVDLGKGFRFSPDIAPGATVSIIREVGGERIVSDATWWLLLDPATLKPNYKYASFNTRSDKLDEPRAAGFKPYRESRCIIPASAFVEGLGDSKTYHKLEPAEGALAYGGLCREWVNKDTGETALSVSIITLPPLHDAYWKTHVHPKSMPLLLPTQTDVMDPWLDRGEKDVEQFRWLLEPKLRAPLVATPIDRPSTWRPIGNSKKLLPED
;
A
#
# COMPACT_ATOMS: atom_id res chain seq x y z
N MET A 1 -7.65 8.20 4.33
CA MET A 1 -7.03 7.56 3.14
C MET A 1 -5.53 7.71 3.26
N CYS A 2 -4.80 6.61 3.19
CA CYS A 2 -3.35 6.62 3.23
C CYS A 2 -2.82 7.49 2.08
N GLY A 3 -2.28 8.64 2.39
CA GLY A 3 -1.79 9.62 1.41
C GLY A 3 -0.32 9.96 1.61
N ARG A 4 0.38 9.24 2.50
CA ARG A 4 1.81 9.41 2.71
C ARG A 4 2.40 8.20 3.45
N TYR A 5 3.54 7.73 2.97
CA TYR A 5 4.30 6.68 3.63
C TYR A 5 5.79 6.89 3.39
N ASN A 6 6.62 6.10 4.06
CA ASN A 6 8.04 6.04 3.78
C ASN A 6 8.52 4.59 3.68
N ILE A 7 9.67 4.43 3.08
CA ILE A 7 10.44 3.21 3.12
C ILE A 7 11.92 3.55 3.30
N VAL A 8 12.46 3.21 4.45
CA VAL A 8 13.86 3.44 4.79
C VAL A 8 14.63 2.13 4.70
N ASP A 9 15.91 2.23 4.35
CA ASP A 9 16.80 1.08 4.30
C ASP A 9 17.12 0.63 5.74
N SER A 10 16.44 -0.41 6.20
CA SER A 10 16.58 -1.00 7.53
C SER A 10 16.66 -2.52 7.47
N LEU A 11 17.09 -3.14 8.58
CA LEU A 11 17.16 -4.61 8.67
C LEU A 11 15.78 -5.25 8.49
N GLU A 12 14.74 -4.64 9.03
CA GLU A 12 13.36 -5.12 8.96
C GLU A 12 12.83 -5.09 7.53
N VAL A 13 13.07 -3.99 6.80
CA VAL A 13 12.70 -3.88 5.38
C VAL A 13 13.50 -4.87 4.53
N ARG A 14 14.79 -5.00 4.78
CA ARG A 14 15.64 -5.99 4.08
C ARG A 14 15.17 -7.41 4.33
N ALA A 15 14.79 -7.75 5.58
CA ALA A 15 14.23 -9.06 5.93
C ALA A 15 12.93 -9.35 5.19
N LEU A 16 12.01 -8.36 5.09
CA LEU A 16 10.78 -8.48 4.30
C LEU A 16 11.09 -8.73 2.83
N LEU A 17 12.00 -7.97 2.23
CA LEU A 17 12.37 -8.11 0.82
C LEU A 17 13.05 -9.46 0.53
N THR A 18 13.88 -9.94 1.45
CA THR A 18 14.49 -11.29 1.37
C THR A 18 13.41 -12.38 1.42
N MET A 19 12.44 -12.28 2.34
CA MET A 19 11.32 -13.21 2.45
C MET A 19 10.47 -13.21 1.15
N LEU A 20 10.32 -12.06 0.51
CA LEU A 20 9.65 -11.95 -0.78
C LEU A 20 10.49 -12.47 -1.96
N GLY A 21 11.71 -12.95 -1.73
CA GLY A 21 12.58 -13.47 -2.77
C GLY A 21 13.16 -12.39 -3.68
N VAL A 22 13.28 -11.15 -3.19
CA VAL A 22 13.71 -10.00 -3.99
C VAL A 22 15.20 -9.75 -3.83
N ASP A 23 15.91 -9.63 -4.95
CA ASP A 23 17.29 -9.20 -5.00
C ASP A 23 17.41 -7.66 -4.94
N LEU A 24 17.96 -7.15 -3.83
CA LEU A 24 18.19 -5.72 -3.60
C LEU A 24 19.21 -5.10 -4.54
N GLY A 25 20.05 -5.91 -5.18
CA GLY A 25 21.03 -5.43 -6.19
C GLY A 25 20.41 -4.83 -7.45
N LYS A 26 19.09 -4.97 -7.63
CA LYS A 26 18.35 -4.52 -8.82
C LYS A 26 17.64 -3.16 -8.67
N GLY A 27 18.11 -2.28 -7.80
CA GLY A 27 17.65 -0.89 -7.80
C GLY A 27 16.32 -0.63 -7.09
N PHE A 28 16.17 -1.13 -5.85
CA PHE A 28 15.02 -0.79 -5.00
C PHE A 28 15.08 0.68 -4.52
N ARG A 29 13.95 1.39 -4.60
CA ARG A 29 13.86 2.81 -4.19
C ARG A 29 13.51 2.93 -2.71
N PHE A 30 14.43 3.49 -1.94
CA PHE A 30 14.17 3.95 -0.58
C PHE A 30 13.88 5.45 -0.60
N SER A 31 12.94 5.89 0.23
CA SER A 31 12.61 7.30 0.38
C SER A 31 12.06 7.58 1.78
N PRO A 32 12.52 8.64 2.45
CA PRO A 32 12.02 9.03 3.76
C PRO A 32 10.61 9.62 3.72
N ASP A 33 10.12 9.99 2.55
CA ASP A 33 8.82 10.65 2.38
C ASP A 33 8.28 10.43 0.97
N ILE A 34 7.13 9.77 0.86
CA ILE A 34 6.48 9.40 -0.40
C ILE A 34 5.04 9.91 -0.37
N ALA A 35 4.70 10.69 -1.38
CA ALA A 35 3.35 11.22 -1.60
C ALA A 35 2.73 10.63 -2.89
N PRO A 36 1.39 10.67 -3.05
CA PRO A 36 0.73 10.24 -4.27
C PRO A 36 1.28 10.93 -5.53
N GLY A 37 1.43 10.16 -6.59
CA GLY A 37 2.07 10.59 -7.83
C GLY A 37 3.58 10.30 -7.89
N ALA A 38 4.22 9.95 -6.79
CA ALA A 38 5.62 9.55 -6.76
C ALA A 38 5.83 8.20 -7.46
N THR A 39 7.06 8.00 -7.97
CA THR A 39 7.53 6.68 -8.41
C THR A 39 7.99 5.87 -7.20
N VAL A 40 7.47 4.66 -7.06
CA VAL A 40 7.71 3.75 -5.94
C VAL A 40 8.11 2.37 -6.45
N SER A 41 8.90 1.64 -5.68
CA SER A 41 9.19 0.24 -5.98
C SER A 41 8.10 -0.67 -5.41
N ILE A 42 7.61 -1.58 -6.23
CA ILE A 42 6.63 -2.60 -5.87
C ILE A 42 7.19 -3.99 -6.16
N ILE A 43 6.68 -4.99 -5.46
CA ILE A 43 6.96 -6.39 -5.72
C ILE A 43 5.77 -6.98 -6.45
N ARG A 44 6.01 -7.58 -7.60
CA ARG A 44 5.00 -8.28 -8.40
C ARG A 44 5.57 -9.54 -9.04
N GLU A 45 4.68 -10.43 -9.44
CA GLU A 45 5.08 -11.59 -10.23
C GLU A 45 4.97 -11.31 -11.73
N VAL A 46 5.97 -11.72 -12.48
CA VAL A 46 5.99 -11.68 -13.95
C VAL A 46 6.63 -12.96 -14.46
N GLY A 47 5.87 -13.75 -15.23
CA GLY A 47 6.38 -15.00 -15.79
C GLY A 47 6.77 -16.06 -14.77
N GLY A 48 6.14 -16.05 -13.58
CA GLY A 48 6.44 -16.97 -12.49
C GLY A 48 7.61 -16.51 -11.58
N GLU A 49 8.20 -15.35 -11.88
CA GLU A 49 9.28 -14.78 -11.07
C GLU A 49 8.82 -13.53 -10.34
N ARG A 50 9.28 -13.34 -9.11
CA ARG A 50 9.07 -12.12 -8.35
C ARG A 50 10.11 -11.08 -8.70
N ILE A 51 9.64 -9.93 -9.10
CA ILE A 51 10.51 -8.83 -9.51
C ILE A 51 10.17 -7.54 -8.78
N VAL A 52 11.19 -6.70 -8.59
CA VAL A 52 11.01 -5.29 -8.25
C VAL A 52 10.64 -4.55 -9.53
N SER A 53 9.64 -3.70 -9.45
CA SER A 53 9.26 -2.81 -10.56
C SER A 53 9.00 -1.41 -10.03
N ASP A 54 9.43 -0.41 -10.79
CA ASP A 54 9.05 0.98 -10.53
C ASP A 54 7.64 1.25 -11.05
N ALA A 55 6.79 1.84 -10.22
CA ALA A 55 5.42 2.18 -10.57
C ALA A 55 5.06 3.58 -10.08
N THR A 56 4.22 4.29 -10.81
CA THR A 56 3.62 5.54 -10.34
C THR A 56 2.52 5.24 -9.32
N TRP A 57 2.60 5.79 -8.12
CA TRP A 57 1.56 5.62 -7.10
C TRP A 57 0.30 6.42 -7.44
N TRP A 58 -0.39 5.95 -8.48
CA TRP A 58 -1.64 6.48 -9.02
C TRP A 58 -2.21 5.51 -10.04
N LEU A 59 -3.24 4.73 -9.72
CA LEU A 59 -3.69 3.61 -10.57
C LEU A 59 -4.11 4.03 -11.99
N LEU A 60 -4.82 5.15 -12.12
CA LEU A 60 -5.32 5.62 -13.40
C LEU A 60 -4.40 6.69 -13.99
N LEU A 61 -3.64 6.31 -15.00
CA LEU A 61 -2.83 7.23 -15.79
C LEU A 61 -3.64 7.72 -17.00
N ASP A 62 -3.24 8.85 -17.54
CA ASP A 62 -3.67 9.29 -18.86
C ASP A 62 -2.92 8.48 -19.93
N PRO A 63 -3.62 7.78 -20.86
CA PRO A 63 -2.96 6.88 -21.81
C PRO A 63 -2.10 7.60 -22.85
N ALA A 64 -2.33 8.90 -23.09
CA ALA A 64 -1.52 9.66 -24.04
C ALA A 64 -0.24 10.21 -23.42
N THR A 65 -0.25 10.52 -22.13
CA THR A 65 0.89 11.14 -21.45
C THR A 65 1.58 10.23 -20.44
N LEU A 66 0.96 9.09 -20.08
CA LEU A 66 1.39 8.16 -19.04
C LEU A 66 1.59 8.82 -17.66
N LYS A 67 0.97 9.98 -17.43
CA LYS A 67 1.00 10.71 -16.16
C LYS A 67 -0.29 10.47 -15.37
N PRO A 68 -0.28 10.73 -14.04
CA PRO A 68 -1.48 10.63 -13.21
C PRO A 68 -2.68 11.37 -13.80
N ASN A 69 -3.81 10.68 -13.94
CA ASN A 69 -5.07 11.31 -14.31
C ASN A 69 -5.73 11.91 -13.06
N TYR A 70 -5.47 13.16 -12.80
CA TYR A 70 -5.93 13.88 -11.59
C TYR A 70 -7.45 14.09 -11.50
N LYS A 71 -8.23 13.71 -12.53
CA LYS A 71 -9.69 13.67 -12.42
C LYS A 71 -10.16 12.64 -11.38
N TYR A 72 -9.35 11.65 -11.11
CA TYR A 72 -9.66 10.55 -10.20
C TYR A 72 -8.53 10.38 -9.18
N ALA A 73 -8.84 10.52 -7.89
CA ALA A 73 -7.88 10.26 -6.81
C ALA A 73 -7.64 8.74 -6.67
N SER A 74 -6.93 8.14 -7.63
CA SER A 74 -6.77 6.70 -7.78
C SER A 74 -5.49 6.11 -7.15
N PHE A 75 -4.82 6.87 -6.30
CA PHE A 75 -3.69 6.34 -5.50
C PHE A 75 -4.13 5.34 -4.43
N ASN A 76 -5.41 5.35 -4.06
CA ASN A 76 -6.04 4.30 -3.24
C ASN A 76 -7.22 3.68 -3.98
N THR A 77 -7.40 2.36 -3.77
CA THR A 77 -8.56 1.60 -4.28
C THR A 77 -9.36 1.07 -3.09
N ARG A 78 -10.63 1.42 -3.00
CA ARG A 78 -11.51 0.97 -1.91
C ARG A 78 -11.85 -0.52 -2.06
N SER A 79 -11.79 -1.27 -0.96
CA SER A 79 -12.08 -2.70 -0.96
C SER A 79 -13.53 -3.02 -1.35
N ASP A 80 -14.49 -2.17 -0.99
CA ASP A 80 -15.91 -2.35 -1.36
C ASP A 80 -16.20 -2.13 -2.86
N LYS A 81 -15.20 -1.72 -3.65
CA LYS A 81 -15.28 -1.56 -5.10
C LYS A 81 -14.58 -2.67 -5.89
N LEU A 82 -13.94 -3.62 -5.23
CA LEU A 82 -13.16 -4.67 -5.90
C LEU A 82 -14.03 -5.68 -6.66
N ASP A 83 -15.30 -5.82 -6.27
CA ASP A 83 -16.26 -6.71 -6.93
C ASP A 83 -17.16 -5.99 -7.95
N GLU A 84 -16.99 -4.68 -8.13
CA GLU A 84 -17.72 -3.93 -9.15
C GLU A 84 -17.01 -4.00 -10.50
N PRO A 85 -17.57 -4.64 -11.55
CA PRO A 85 -16.88 -4.85 -12.84
C PRO A 85 -16.42 -3.56 -13.54
N ARG A 86 -17.07 -2.42 -13.25
CA ARG A 86 -16.72 -1.10 -13.82
C ARG A 86 -15.70 -0.33 -12.99
N ALA A 87 -15.37 -0.81 -11.79
CA ALA A 87 -14.39 -0.14 -10.95
C ALA A 87 -12.96 -0.38 -11.47
N ALA A 88 -12.10 0.62 -11.34
CA ALA A 88 -10.71 0.57 -11.79
C ALA A 88 -9.90 -0.57 -11.15
N GLY A 89 -10.24 -0.97 -9.92
CA GLY A 89 -9.60 -2.04 -9.17
C GLY A 89 -10.07 -3.46 -9.51
N PHE A 90 -11.21 -3.62 -10.21
CA PHE A 90 -11.82 -4.94 -10.44
C PHE A 90 -10.88 -5.91 -11.15
N LYS A 91 -10.38 -5.52 -12.31
CA LYS A 91 -9.47 -6.36 -13.11
C LYS A 91 -8.10 -6.51 -12.43
N PRO A 92 -7.45 -5.43 -11.96
CA PRO A 92 -6.18 -5.56 -11.23
C PRO A 92 -6.24 -6.46 -10.00
N TYR A 93 -7.33 -6.46 -9.25
CA TYR A 93 -7.50 -7.35 -8.08
C TYR A 93 -7.47 -8.84 -8.46
N ARG A 94 -7.90 -9.20 -9.67
CA ARG A 94 -7.92 -10.56 -10.19
C ARG A 94 -6.66 -10.96 -10.95
N GLU A 95 -5.94 -9.98 -11.51
CA GLU A 95 -4.90 -10.28 -12.51
C GLU A 95 -3.51 -9.68 -12.19
N SER A 96 -3.45 -8.65 -11.34
CA SER A 96 -2.22 -7.89 -11.13
C SER A 96 -2.11 -7.29 -9.73
N ARG A 97 -2.28 -8.14 -8.72
CA ARG A 97 -1.97 -7.81 -7.33
C ARG A 97 -0.46 -7.61 -7.19
N CYS A 98 -0.07 -6.80 -6.23
CA CYS A 98 1.32 -6.54 -5.90
C CYS A 98 1.47 -6.26 -4.40
N ILE A 99 2.69 -6.22 -3.93
CA ILE A 99 3.04 -5.77 -2.57
C ILE A 99 3.82 -4.47 -2.69
N ILE A 100 3.46 -3.50 -1.85
CA ILE A 100 4.17 -2.23 -1.71
C ILE A 100 4.80 -2.25 -0.31
N PRO A 101 6.12 -2.48 -0.19
CA PRO A 101 6.80 -2.45 1.09
C PRO A 101 6.84 -1.04 1.67
N ALA A 102 6.77 -0.93 3.00
CA ALA A 102 6.88 0.35 3.70
C ALA A 102 7.49 0.18 5.09
N SER A 103 8.07 1.26 5.63
CA SER A 103 8.52 1.31 7.02
C SER A 103 7.45 1.89 7.93
N ALA A 104 6.78 2.95 7.49
CA ALA A 104 5.71 3.62 8.22
C ALA A 104 4.80 4.40 7.27
N PHE A 105 3.63 4.80 7.75
CA PHE A 105 2.70 5.66 7.01
C PHE A 105 2.11 6.75 7.92
N VAL A 106 1.49 7.73 7.28
CA VAL A 106 0.79 8.81 7.97
C VAL A 106 -0.68 8.75 7.67
N GLU A 107 -1.48 8.82 8.71
CA GLU A 107 -2.91 9.08 8.62
C GLU A 107 -3.26 10.38 9.35
N GLY A 108 -4.27 11.05 8.84
CA GLY A 108 -4.80 12.27 9.43
C GLY A 108 -6.28 12.13 9.77
N LEU A 109 -6.68 12.74 10.88
CA LEU A 109 -8.07 12.71 11.37
C LEU A 109 -9.05 13.39 10.39
N GLY A 110 -8.53 14.23 9.49
CA GLY A 110 -9.33 14.98 8.51
C GLY A 110 -9.64 16.41 8.95
N ASP A 111 -9.14 16.84 10.09
CA ASP A 111 -9.26 18.18 10.65
C ASP A 111 -8.11 19.13 10.20
N SER A 112 -7.21 18.63 9.35
CA SER A 112 -5.99 19.32 8.88
C SER A 112 -4.98 19.71 9.98
N LYS A 113 -5.10 19.11 11.15
CA LYS A 113 -4.27 19.41 12.33
C LYS A 113 -3.74 18.15 13.01
N THR A 114 -4.53 17.10 13.08
CA THR A 114 -4.20 15.89 13.82
C THR A 114 -3.67 14.84 12.85
N TYR A 115 -2.42 14.47 13.03
CA TYR A 115 -1.73 13.47 12.23
C TYR A 115 -1.01 12.45 13.11
N HIS A 116 -0.98 11.21 12.66
CA HIS A 116 -0.24 10.14 13.31
C HIS A 116 0.67 9.44 12.32
N LYS A 117 1.91 9.21 12.73
CA LYS A 117 2.77 8.21 12.13
C LYS A 117 2.34 6.84 12.66
N LEU A 118 2.13 5.89 11.77
CA LEU A 118 1.84 4.48 12.07
C LEU A 118 3.04 3.65 11.59
N GLU A 119 3.60 2.86 12.48
CA GLU A 119 4.69 1.93 12.16
C GLU A 119 4.42 0.55 12.79
N PRO A 120 4.93 -0.54 12.23
CA PRO A 120 4.79 -1.85 12.86
C PRO A 120 5.56 -1.85 14.18
N ALA A 121 5.05 -2.57 15.19
CA ALA A 121 5.79 -2.75 16.43
C ALA A 121 7.05 -3.60 16.22
N GLU A 122 7.03 -4.47 15.20
CA GLU A 122 8.13 -5.32 14.77
C GLU A 122 8.07 -5.52 13.26
N GLY A 123 9.23 -5.65 12.60
CA GLY A 123 9.31 -5.90 11.17
C GLY A 123 9.02 -4.68 10.30
N ALA A 124 8.54 -4.92 9.08
CA ALA A 124 8.17 -3.91 8.09
C ALA A 124 6.73 -4.12 7.62
N LEU A 125 6.15 -3.12 6.96
CA LEU A 125 4.80 -3.17 6.42
C LEU A 125 4.81 -3.71 4.99
N ALA A 126 3.78 -4.50 4.66
CA ALA A 126 3.47 -4.95 3.32
C ALA A 126 2.05 -4.51 2.96
N TYR A 127 1.92 -3.47 2.12
CA TYR A 127 0.59 -3.10 1.63
C TYR A 127 0.11 -4.05 0.56
N GLY A 128 -1.14 -4.48 0.64
CA GLY A 128 -1.85 -5.07 -0.48
C GLY A 128 -2.13 -4.01 -1.55
N GLY A 129 -1.48 -4.15 -2.68
CA GLY A 129 -1.56 -3.21 -3.79
C GLY A 129 -2.13 -3.84 -5.06
N LEU A 130 -2.55 -2.96 -5.96
CA LEU A 130 -3.01 -3.30 -7.31
C LEU A 130 -2.17 -2.53 -8.32
N CYS A 131 -1.60 -3.22 -9.31
CA CYS A 131 -0.84 -2.54 -10.35
C CYS A 131 -1.49 -2.68 -11.73
N ARG A 132 -1.14 -1.76 -12.62
CA ARG A 132 -1.65 -1.74 -14.00
C ARG A 132 -0.57 -1.29 -14.97
N GLU A 133 -0.41 -2.04 -16.03
CA GLU A 133 0.45 -1.67 -17.15
C GLU A 133 -0.30 -0.77 -18.14
N TRP A 134 0.37 0.24 -18.64
CA TRP A 134 -0.13 1.21 -19.59
C TRP A 134 0.78 1.26 -20.80
N VAL A 135 0.19 1.46 -21.96
CA VAL A 135 0.91 1.65 -23.22
C VAL A 135 0.38 2.91 -23.89
N ASN A 136 1.25 3.83 -24.20
CA ASN A 136 0.94 4.92 -25.10
C ASN A 136 0.91 4.36 -26.53
N LYS A 137 -0.26 4.38 -27.18
CA LYS A 137 -0.47 3.77 -28.50
C LYS A 137 0.25 4.51 -29.62
N ASP A 138 0.55 5.80 -29.41
CA ASP A 138 1.18 6.63 -30.43
C ASP A 138 2.71 6.51 -30.40
N THR A 139 3.28 6.38 -29.21
CA THR A 139 4.75 6.31 -29.03
C THR A 139 5.27 4.88 -28.75
N GLY A 140 4.41 3.97 -28.32
CA GLY A 140 4.80 2.64 -27.84
C GLY A 140 5.43 2.63 -26.45
N GLU A 141 5.55 3.79 -25.80
CA GLU A 141 6.07 3.88 -24.42
C GLU A 141 5.16 3.14 -23.45
N THR A 142 5.76 2.58 -22.41
CA THR A 142 5.04 1.86 -21.36
C THR A 142 5.24 2.50 -20.00
N ALA A 143 4.26 2.39 -19.12
CA ALA A 143 4.35 2.78 -17.73
C ALA A 143 3.64 1.77 -16.84
N LEU A 144 4.10 1.64 -15.59
CA LEU A 144 3.44 0.88 -14.56
C LEU A 144 2.86 1.83 -13.52
N SER A 145 1.66 1.56 -13.10
CA SER A 145 0.97 2.31 -12.06
C SER A 145 0.53 1.40 -10.93
N VAL A 146 0.31 1.99 -9.73
CA VAL A 146 -0.07 1.22 -8.54
C VAL A 146 -1.02 2.01 -7.66
N SER A 147 -1.89 1.30 -6.93
CA SER A 147 -2.68 1.84 -5.83
C SER A 147 -2.60 0.94 -4.61
N ILE A 148 -2.75 1.53 -3.42
CA ILE A 148 -2.92 0.80 -2.17
C ILE A 148 -4.41 0.47 -2.01
N ILE A 149 -4.75 -0.77 -1.64
CA ILE A 149 -6.12 -1.11 -1.26
C ILE A 149 -6.40 -0.48 0.12
N THR A 150 -7.58 0.12 0.26
CA THR A 150 -8.06 0.66 1.53
C THR A 150 -9.31 -0.06 1.99
N LEU A 151 -9.35 -0.35 3.28
CA LEU A 151 -10.44 -1.00 4.01
C LEU A 151 -11.29 0.05 4.73
N PRO A 152 -12.50 -0.29 5.20
CA PRO A 152 -13.19 0.50 6.21
C PRO A 152 -12.29 0.77 7.42
N PRO A 153 -12.62 1.75 8.28
CA PRO A 153 -11.81 2.04 9.45
C PRO A 153 -11.86 0.89 10.46
N LEU A 154 -10.79 0.72 11.22
CA LEU A 154 -10.80 -0.20 12.37
C LEU A 154 -11.99 0.09 13.30
N HIS A 155 -12.49 -0.94 13.96
CA HIS A 155 -13.51 -0.77 14.98
C HIS A 155 -12.97 -0.12 16.27
N ASP A 156 -11.64 -0.12 16.44
CA ASP A 156 -10.95 0.51 17.57
C ASP A 156 -11.34 1.99 17.74
N ALA A 157 -11.71 2.35 18.98
CA ALA A 157 -12.19 3.69 19.29
C ALA A 157 -11.08 4.76 19.12
N TYR A 158 -9.82 4.43 19.47
CA TYR A 158 -8.70 5.34 19.32
C TYR A 158 -8.41 5.60 17.84
N TRP A 159 -8.45 4.55 17.00
CA TRP A 159 -8.29 4.71 15.56
C TRP A 159 -9.29 5.72 15.00
N LYS A 160 -10.57 5.54 15.31
CA LYS A 160 -11.65 6.40 14.78
C LYS A 160 -11.58 7.84 15.27
N THR A 161 -11.16 8.04 16.53
CA THR A 161 -11.22 9.37 17.16
C THR A 161 -9.90 10.16 17.07
N HIS A 162 -8.77 9.49 16.80
CA HIS A 162 -7.47 10.15 16.80
C HIS A 162 -6.67 9.93 15.50
N VAL A 163 -6.82 8.75 14.85
CA VAL A 163 -6.01 8.41 13.67
C VAL A 163 -6.75 8.72 12.37
N HIS A 164 -7.78 7.93 12.04
CA HIS A 164 -8.55 8.14 10.82
C HIS A 164 -9.95 7.51 10.86
N PRO A 165 -11.03 8.32 10.78
CA PRO A 165 -12.39 7.81 10.98
C PRO A 165 -12.97 7.06 9.79
N LYS A 166 -12.34 7.11 8.60
CA LYS A 166 -12.98 6.69 7.35
C LYS A 166 -12.40 5.42 6.72
N SER A 167 -11.13 5.11 6.99
CA SER A 167 -10.46 3.98 6.35
C SER A 167 -9.17 3.58 7.05
N MET A 168 -8.61 2.44 6.63
CA MET A 168 -7.24 2.02 6.90
C MET A 168 -6.64 1.42 5.62
N PRO A 169 -5.33 1.42 5.42
CA PRO A 169 -4.72 0.66 4.32
C PRO A 169 -4.82 -0.84 4.59
N LEU A 170 -4.89 -1.64 3.52
CA LEU A 170 -4.73 -3.09 3.62
C LEU A 170 -3.28 -3.41 3.96
N LEU A 171 -3.04 -3.87 5.19
CA LEU A 171 -1.77 -4.39 5.66
C LEU A 171 -1.82 -5.91 5.59
N LEU A 172 -1.01 -6.50 4.72
CA LEU A 172 -0.90 -7.96 4.61
C LEU A 172 -0.09 -8.50 5.79
N PRO A 173 -0.46 -9.64 6.36
CA PRO A 173 0.43 -10.40 7.22
C PRO A 173 1.75 -10.71 6.50
N THR A 174 2.88 -10.47 7.17
CA THR A 174 4.20 -10.70 6.59
C THR A 174 4.62 -12.16 6.73
N GLN A 175 3.81 -13.06 6.18
CA GLN A 175 3.97 -14.51 6.19
C GLN A 175 3.88 -15.03 4.75
N THR A 176 4.69 -16.03 4.43
CA THR A 176 4.81 -16.57 3.06
C THR A 176 3.52 -17.21 2.59
N ASP A 177 2.79 -17.90 3.46
CA ASP A 177 1.50 -18.52 3.17
C ASP A 177 0.38 -17.52 2.81
N VAL A 178 0.57 -16.24 3.11
CA VAL A 178 -0.33 -15.15 2.71
C VAL A 178 0.22 -14.39 1.50
N MET A 179 1.52 -14.03 1.54
CA MET A 179 2.11 -13.17 0.50
C MET A 179 2.35 -13.93 -0.80
N ASP A 180 2.61 -15.24 -0.76
CA ASP A 180 2.83 -16.05 -1.95
C ASP A 180 1.57 -16.16 -2.80
N PRO A 181 0.41 -16.60 -2.28
CA PRO A 181 -0.84 -16.59 -3.04
C PRO A 181 -1.28 -15.19 -3.46
N TRP A 182 -1.02 -14.16 -2.64
CA TRP A 182 -1.33 -12.78 -3.01
C TRP A 182 -0.61 -12.33 -4.27
N LEU A 183 0.66 -12.68 -4.41
CA LEU A 183 1.50 -12.31 -5.56
C LEU A 183 1.28 -13.21 -6.78
N ASP A 184 0.82 -14.45 -6.60
CA ASP A 184 0.59 -15.39 -7.69
C ASP A 184 -0.43 -14.85 -8.70
N ARG A 185 0.03 -14.56 -9.90
CA ARG A 185 -0.83 -14.10 -11.00
C ARG A 185 -1.68 -15.22 -11.60
N GLY A 186 -1.32 -16.48 -11.38
CA GLY A 186 -2.11 -17.65 -11.76
C GLY A 186 -3.35 -17.81 -10.89
N GLU A 187 -3.30 -17.33 -9.65
CA GLU A 187 -4.41 -17.39 -8.72
C GLU A 187 -5.53 -16.42 -9.12
N LYS A 188 -6.68 -16.94 -9.54
CA LYS A 188 -7.83 -16.17 -9.99
C LYS A 188 -8.98 -16.19 -9.00
N ASP A 189 -8.97 -17.14 -8.04
CA ASP A 189 -9.95 -17.19 -6.98
C ASP A 189 -9.64 -16.15 -5.92
N VAL A 190 -10.27 -14.98 -6.05
CA VAL A 190 -10.09 -13.88 -5.10
C VAL A 190 -10.89 -14.06 -3.81
N GLU A 191 -11.79 -15.05 -3.73
CA GLU A 191 -12.59 -15.33 -2.53
C GLU A 191 -11.69 -15.73 -1.35
N GLN A 192 -10.60 -16.43 -1.60
CA GLN A 192 -9.62 -16.79 -0.58
C GLN A 192 -8.98 -15.57 0.11
N PHE A 193 -9.05 -14.37 -0.49
CA PHE A 193 -8.50 -13.13 0.08
C PHE A 193 -9.56 -12.29 0.81
N ARG A 194 -10.83 -12.72 0.87
CA ARG A 194 -11.89 -11.92 1.52
C ARG A 194 -11.60 -11.60 2.97
N TRP A 195 -11.05 -12.54 3.70
CA TRP A 195 -10.69 -12.33 5.10
C TRP A 195 -9.63 -11.21 5.29
N LEU A 196 -8.77 -10.98 4.28
CA LEU A 196 -7.82 -9.86 4.29
C LEU A 196 -8.54 -8.50 4.16
N LEU A 197 -9.72 -8.47 3.53
CA LEU A 197 -10.49 -7.23 3.33
C LEU A 197 -11.32 -6.82 4.55
N GLU A 198 -11.31 -7.61 5.62
CA GLU A 198 -11.88 -7.22 6.90
C GLU A 198 -11.01 -6.15 7.56
N PRO A 199 -11.62 -5.09 8.15
CA PRO A 199 -10.90 -4.00 8.79
C PRO A 199 -10.33 -4.43 10.16
N LYS A 200 -9.31 -5.27 10.14
CA LYS A 200 -8.61 -5.81 11.31
C LYS A 200 -7.11 -5.48 11.24
N LEU A 201 -6.51 -5.16 12.39
CA LEU A 201 -5.07 -5.26 12.56
C LEU A 201 -4.69 -6.74 12.71
N ARG A 202 -3.69 -7.16 11.94
CA ARG A 202 -3.15 -8.54 11.99
C ARG A 202 -1.77 -8.60 12.64
N ALA A 203 -1.18 -7.43 12.89
CA ALA A 203 0.03 -7.25 13.67
C ALA A 203 -0.06 -5.94 14.46
N PRO A 204 0.61 -5.83 15.60
CA PRO A 204 0.61 -4.60 16.39
C PRO A 204 1.20 -3.43 15.63
N LEU A 205 0.55 -2.25 15.72
CA LEU A 205 1.05 -0.97 15.24
C LEU A 205 1.37 -0.04 16.39
N VAL A 206 2.29 0.87 16.15
CA VAL A 206 2.60 2.00 17.05
C VAL A 206 2.12 3.27 16.38
N ALA A 207 1.17 3.96 17.00
CA ALA A 207 0.63 5.24 16.55
C ALA A 207 1.31 6.37 17.34
N THR A 208 2.05 7.22 16.65
CA THR A 208 2.76 8.36 17.25
C THR A 208 2.18 9.67 16.71
N PRO A 209 1.65 10.57 17.54
CA PRO A 209 1.24 11.90 17.11
C PRO A 209 2.40 12.67 16.50
N ILE A 210 2.19 13.30 15.35
CA ILE A 210 3.21 14.10 14.65
C ILE A 210 2.68 15.48 14.31
N ASP A 211 3.59 16.44 14.13
CA ASP A 211 3.25 17.84 13.83
C ASP A 211 2.60 18.01 12.46
N ARG A 212 3.15 17.36 11.42
CA ARG A 212 2.63 17.37 10.06
C ARG A 212 3.19 16.23 9.23
N PRO A 213 2.48 15.82 8.17
CA PRO A 213 2.89 14.67 7.34
C PRO A 213 4.27 14.81 6.68
N SER A 214 4.72 16.02 6.37
CA SER A 214 5.99 16.23 5.65
C SER A 214 7.23 16.22 6.54
N THR A 215 7.08 16.41 7.83
CA THR A 215 8.22 16.47 8.78
C THR A 215 8.35 15.22 9.62
N TRP A 216 7.26 14.47 9.81
CA TRP A 216 7.21 13.23 10.60
C TRP A 216 7.67 13.41 12.06
N ARG A 217 7.74 14.67 12.55
CA ARG A 217 8.27 14.97 13.87
C ARG A 217 7.27 14.63 14.97
N PRO A 218 7.63 13.77 15.93
CA PRO A 218 6.77 13.44 17.07
C PRO A 218 6.46 14.67 17.93
N ILE A 219 5.20 14.76 18.40
CA ILE A 219 4.72 15.83 19.30
C ILE A 219 4.01 15.29 20.53
N GLY A 220 4.00 13.99 20.75
CA GLY A 220 3.35 13.36 21.90
C GLY A 220 3.77 11.92 22.09
N ASN A 221 3.20 11.27 23.08
CA ASN A 221 3.49 9.88 23.42
C ASN A 221 2.86 8.94 22.39
N SER A 222 3.60 7.90 22.03
CA SER A 222 3.11 6.83 21.17
C SER A 222 2.11 5.93 21.90
N LYS A 223 1.16 5.40 21.14
CA LYS A 223 0.22 4.38 21.62
C LYS A 223 0.37 3.11 20.79
N LYS A 224 0.49 1.96 21.45
CA LYS A 224 0.44 0.65 20.80
C LYS A 224 -1.01 0.27 20.53
N LEU A 225 -1.31 -0.08 19.29
CA LEU A 225 -2.57 -0.64 18.83
C LEU A 225 -2.36 -2.12 18.65
N LEU A 226 -3.20 -2.93 19.28
CA LEU A 226 -3.10 -4.39 19.23
C LEU A 226 -4.10 -4.97 18.23
N PRO A 227 -3.80 -6.13 17.63
CA PRO A 227 -4.82 -6.90 16.92
C PRO A 227 -6.02 -7.15 17.83
N GLU A 228 -7.22 -7.11 17.24
CA GLU A 228 -8.44 -7.57 17.91
C GLU A 228 -8.56 -9.08 17.69
N ASP A 229 -8.98 -9.83 18.71
CA ASP A 229 -9.20 -11.27 18.67
C ASP A 229 -10.28 -11.67 17.65
#